data_4f34b42cc071be5693058edb9ca51356
#
_entry.id   4f34b42cc071be5693058edb9ca51356
#
_cell.length_a   1.000
_cell.length_b   1.000
_cell.length_c   1.000
_cell.angle_alpha   90.00
_cell.angle_beta   90.00
_cell.angle_gamma   90.00
#
_symmetry.space_group_name_H-M   'P 1'
#
loop_
_entity.id
_entity.type
_entity.pdbx_description
1 polymer ?
#
loop_
_entity_poly.entity_id
_entity_poly.type
_entity_poly.pdbx_seq_one_letter_code
_entity_poly.pdbx_strand_id
1 'polypeptide(L)'
;MPKAGPDDHILTSLAIKRRGKFVDLVHVREKLSRDAGRSFGENETKVLLEGLVKKGLVEEKADEYSVTEAGRMHFEKRWREVKDRLNQDYLKVYRAKSYYPHVADTILELCRDRWVSVFRLFTGKAWLQRKLGPKYIMIKSSADIEKWLDVHGIDFIPYIHEIGSDRPDWLVVDFDAGKDVPMDKTKRVVREAYGVLRSYGVGPKIKFSGSRGFQIWARFKQHDLPKDYQPKKLRAGKREKNMFGFYSDIVRFIESRVAEKLPGVTTSETAKKEARQGKVLLDASIIKPMGDIRAPYSMHYRTGLISMPLDWKELPGFKPEMADPDLVAKRYAKRGDEFKLEQTDGAELFEAVTKWCKS
;
A
#
# COMPACT_ATOMS: atom_id res chain seq x y z
N MET A 1 25.88 15.12 11.35
CA MET A 1 24.70 14.31 11.72
C MET A 1 25.12 13.29 12.77
N PRO A 2 24.35 13.09 13.83
CA PRO A 2 24.65 12.09 14.83
C PRO A 2 24.74 10.69 14.20
N LYS A 3 25.70 9.90 14.61
CA LYS A 3 25.86 8.52 14.14
C LYS A 3 24.94 7.59 14.94
N ALA A 4 24.29 6.64 14.28
CA ALA A 4 23.63 5.54 14.98
C ALA A 4 24.70 4.67 15.64
N GLY A 5 24.57 4.45 16.93
CA GLY A 5 25.44 3.57 17.70
C GLY A 5 24.83 2.18 17.89
N PRO A 6 25.58 1.23 18.47
CA PRO A 6 25.06 -0.10 18.80
C PRO A 6 23.77 -0.05 19.64
N ASP A 7 23.65 0.88 20.58
CA ASP A 7 22.44 1.11 21.40
C ASP A 7 21.21 1.39 20.53
N ASP A 8 21.34 2.25 19.49
CA ASP A 8 20.24 2.58 18.59
C ASP A 8 19.76 1.36 17.81
N HIS A 9 20.68 0.49 17.35
CA HIS A 9 20.33 -0.75 16.64
C HIS A 9 19.66 -1.77 17.57
N ILE A 10 20.15 -1.92 18.81
CA ILE A 10 19.53 -2.81 19.81
C ILE A 10 18.11 -2.30 20.12
N LEU A 11 17.95 -1.03 20.43
CA LEU A 11 16.65 -0.44 20.75
C LEU A 11 15.67 -0.57 19.58
N THR A 12 16.11 -0.33 18.32
CA THR A 12 15.27 -0.56 17.14
C THR A 12 14.78 -1.99 17.08
N SER A 13 15.68 -2.96 17.25
CA SER A 13 15.35 -4.37 17.12
C SER A 13 14.38 -4.85 18.22
N LEU A 14 14.48 -4.31 19.42
CA LEU A 14 13.59 -4.62 20.54
C LEU A 14 12.27 -3.85 20.45
N ALA A 15 12.28 -2.58 20.00
CA ALA A 15 11.09 -1.75 19.90
C ALA A 15 10.05 -2.25 18.86
N ILE A 16 10.50 -2.98 17.83
CA ILE A 16 9.58 -3.60 16.85
C ILE A 16 8.85 -4.84 17.41
N LYS A 17 9.30 -5.39 18.53
CA LYS A 17 8.64 -6.54 19.15
C LYS A 17 7.37 -6.10 19.89
N ARG A 18 6.49 -7.07 20.12
CA ARG A 18 5.31 -6.84 20.94
C ARG A 18 5.72 -6.40 22.34
N ARG A 19 4.96 -5.50 22.95
CA ARG A 19 5.21 -5.08 24.35
C ARG A 19 5.29 -6.30 25.27
N GLY A 20 6.32 -6.35 26.11
CA GLY A 20 6.58 -7.45 27.03
C GLY A 20 7.08 -8.75 26.37
N LYS A 21 7.41 -8.73 25.07
CA LYS A 21 8.06 -9.88 24.43
C LYS A 21 9.56 -9.82 24.63
N PHE A 22 10.07 -10.79 25.34
CA PHE A 22 11.49 -10.99 25.58
C PHE A 22 12.17 -11.70 24.39
N VAL A 23 13.44 -11.41 24.20
CA VAL A 23 14.28 -11.92 23.09
C VAL A 23 15.61 -12.36 23.65
N ASP A 24 16.06 -13.56 23.28
CA ASP A 24 17.35 -14.10 23.73
C ASP A 24 18.56 -13.31 23.22
N LEU A 25 19.66 -13.44 23.90
CA LEU A 25 20.92 -12.78 23.60
C LEU A 25 21.43 -13.11 22.19
N VAL A 26 21.28 -14.35 21.73
CA VAL A 26 21.75 -14.80 20.41
C VAL A 26 21.03 -14.02 19.32
N HIS A 27 19.71 -13.88 19.46
CA HIS A 27 18.90 -13.13 18.50
C HIS A 27 19.23 -11.63 18.49
N VAL A 28 19.46 -11.02 19.67
CA VAL A 28 19.90 -9.62 19.75
C VAL A 28 21.25 -9.44 19.07
N ARG A 29 22.22 -10.31 19.36
CA ARG A 29 23.56 -10.28 18.78
C ARG A 29 23.56 -10.41 17.27
N GLU A 30 22.84 -11.38 16.74
CA GLU A 30 22.73 -11.58 15.29
C GLU A 30 22.15 -10.36 14.58
N LYS A 31 21.10 -9.77 15.14
CA LYS A 31 20.49 -8.56 14.58
C LYS A 31 21.41 -7.36 14.67
N LEU A 32 22.03 -7.14 15.82
CA LEU A 32 22.99 -6.06 16.03
C LEU A 32 24.14 -6.17 15.04
N SER A 33 24.75 -7.36 14.89
CA SER A 33 25.87 -7.59 13.97
C SER A 33 25.49 -7.27 12.53
N ARG A 34 24.31 -7.70 12.10
CA ARG A 34 23.79 -7.43 10.75
C ARG A 34 23.54 -5.94 10.51
N ASP A 35 22.89 -5.28 11.46
CA ASP A 35 22.45 -3.89 11.30
C ASP A 35 23.63 -2.92 11.42
N ALA A 36 24.62 -3.23 12.24
CA ALA A 36 25.85 -2.45 12.37
C ALA A 36 26.90 -2.75 11.28
N GLY A 37 26.70 -3.80 10.49
CA GLY A 37 27.63 -4.22 9.42
C GLY A 37 28.96 -4.78 9.91
N ARG A 38 29.03 -5.25 11.17
CA ARG A 38 30.19 -5.93 11.76
C ARG A 38 29.77 -7.01 12.75
N SER A 39 30.65 -7.95 13.04
CA SER A 39 30.40 -8.97 14.07
C SER A 39 30.51 -8.38 15.47
N PHE A 40 29.62 -8.79 16.35
CA PHE A 40 29.66 -8.54 17.79
C PHE A 40 29.82 -9.88 18.52
N GLY A 41 30.75 -9.91 19.46
CA GLY A 41 30.93 -11.04 20.38
C GLY A 41 29.79 -11.09 21.42
N GLU A 42 29.66 -12.25 22.05
CA GLU A 42 28.66 -12.44 23.10
C GLU A 42 28.87 -11.48 24.28
N ASN A 43 30.10 -11.43 24.82
CA ASN A 43 30.45 -10.54 25.92
C ASN A 43 30.27 -9.06 25.56
N GLU A 44 30.65 -8.65 24.31
CA GLU A 44 30.45 -7.27 23.86
C GLU A 44 28.95 -6.92 23.81
N THR A 45 28.11 -7.84 23.35
CA THR A 45 26.65 -7.64 23.30
C THR A 45 26.05 -7.56 24.71
N LYS A 46 26.52 -8.42 25.64
CA LYS A 46 26.10 -8.37 27.06
C LYS A 46 26.42 -7.03 27.70
N VAL A 47 27.64 -6.52 27.54
CA VAL A 47 28.06 -5.22 28.09
C VAL A 47 27.16 -4.08 27.58
N LEU A 48 26.82 -4.10 26.28
CA LEU A 48 25.90 -3.10 25.72
C LEU A 48 24.49 -3.21 26.33
N LEU A 49 23.97 -4.42 26.44
CA LEU A 49 22.64 -4.66 27.06
C LEU A 49 22.62 -4.27 28.53
N GLU A 50 23.62 -4.65 29.30
CA GLU A 50 23.76 -4.21 30.71
C GLU A 50 23.78 -2.69 30.83
N GLY A 51 24.46 -1.99 29.91
CA GLY A 51 24.43 -0.53 29.85
C GLY A 51 23.03 0.04 29.62
N LEU A 52 22.24 -0.60 28.76
CA LEU A 52 20.84 -0.22 28.52
C LEU A 52 19.91 -0.57 29.69
N VAL A 53 20.15 -1.70 30.35
CA VAL A 53 19.42 -2.11 31.57
C VAL A 53 19.68 -1.09 32.71
N LYS A 54 20.96 -0.73 32.96
CA LYS A 54 21.32 0.29 33.96
C LYS A 54 20.68 1.65 33.68
N LYS A 55 20.46 1.99 32.39
CA LYS A 55 19.72 3.22 31.98
C LYS A 55 18.20 3.08 32.11
N GLY A 56 17.67 1.90 32.44
CA GLY A 56 16.23 1.61 32.51
C GLY A 56 15.56 1.56 31.14
N LEU A 57 16.32 1.45 30.05
CA LEU A 57 15.78 1.44 28.68
C LEU A 57 15.44 0.02 28.20
N VAL A 58 16.08 -0.97 28.79
CA VAL A 58 15.87 -2.40 28.54
C VAL A 58 15.64 -3.08 29.87
N GLU A 59 14.80 -4.08 29.90
CA GLU A 59 14.62 -5.00 31.02
C GLU A 59 15.16 -6.38 30.65
N GLU A 60 15.73 -7.07 31.63
CA GLU A 60 16.27 -8.42 31.49
C GLU A 60 15.48 -9.38 32.38
N LYS A 61 15.19 -10.57 31.85
CA LYS A 61 14.56 -11.66 32.59
C LYS A 61 15.09 -12.99 32.05
N ALA A 62 15.81 -13.75 32.88
CA ALA A 62 16.33 -15.07 32.53
C ALA A 62 17.13 -15.08 31.19
N ASP A 63 18.11 -14.18 31.05
CA ASP A 63 18.95 -13.99 29.86
C ASP A 63 18.16 -13.59 28.58
N GLU A 64 16.92 -13.16 28.71
CA GLU A 64 16.12 -12.59 27.65
C GLU A 64 15.88 -11.10 27.91
N TYR A 65 15.74 -10.32 26.84
CA TYR A 65 15.71 -8.85 26.87
C TYR A 65 14.47 -8.30 26.21
N SER A 66 13.86 -7.27 26.81
CA SER A 66 12.74 -6.52 26.27
C SER A 66 12.96 -5.02 26.45
N VAL A 67 12.45 -4.21 25.50
CA VAL A 67 12.47 -2.76 25.65
C VAL A 67 11.42 -2.29 26.68
N THR A 68 11.83 -1.45 27.63
CA THR A 68 10.92 -0.81 28.59
C THR A 68 10.10 0.31 27.93
N GLU A 69 9.10 0.84 28.64
CA GLU A 69 8.38 2.04 28.18
C GLU A 69 9.31 3.25 28.03
N ALA A 70 10.21 3.44 29.01
CA ALA A 70 11.23 4.48 28.93
C ALA A 70 12.15 4.31 27.72
N GLY A 71 12.53 3.06 27.41
CA GLY A 71 13.30 2.74 26.22
C GLY A 71 12.55 3.03 24.92
N ARG A 72 11.24 2.76 24.84
CA ARG A 72 10.39 3.14 23.70
C ARG A 72 10.32 4.65 23.52
N MET A 73 10.08 5.38 24.60
CA MET A 73 10.05 6.84 24.58
C MET A 73 11.41 7.45 24.19
N HIS A 74 12.51 6.87 24.68
CA HIS A 74 13.86 7.28 24.28
C HIS A 74 14.08 7.04 22.78
N PHE A 75 13.75 5.86 22.29
CA PHE A 75 13.88 5.53 20.87
C PHE A 75 12.99 6.42 20.01
N GLU A 76 11.77 6.74 20.41
CA GLU A 76 10.85 7.62 19.68
C GLU A 76 11.43 9.03 19.47
N LYS A 77 12.17 9.55 20.44
CA LYS A 77 12.87 10.83 20.32
C LYS A 77 14.11 10.72 19.41
N ARG A 78 14.82 9.62 19.51
CA ARG A 78 16.13 9.42 18.89
C ARG A 78 16.09 8.98 17.44
N TRP A 79 15.18 8.10 17.05
CA TRP A 79 15.22 7.45 15.72
C TRP A 79 15.16 8.45 14.55
N ARG A 80 14.45 9.58 14.70
CA ARG A 80 14.36 10.59 13.65
C ARG A 80 15.71 11.23 13.30
N GLU A 81 16.61 11.31 14.27
CA GLU A 81 17.94 11.87 14.10
C GLU A 81 18.90 10.90 13.39
N VAL A 82 18.67 9.60 13.57
CA VAL A 82 19.55 8.52 13.08
C VAL A 82 18.92 7.64 12.02
N LYS A 83 17.70 7.95 11.55
CA LYS A 83 16.87 7.12 10.67
C LYS A 83 17.61 6.53 9.47
N ASP A 84 18.46 7.33 8.82
CA ASP A 84 19.19 6.91 7.60
C ASP A 84 20.28 5.87 7.89
N ARG A 85 20.59 5.64 9.16
CA ARG A 85 21.58 4.69 9.66
C ARG A 85 20.97 3.45 10.31
N LEU A 86 19.66 3.44 10.48
CA LEU A 86 18.92 2.30 11.02
C LEU A 86 18.55 1.31 9.91
N ASN A 87 18.28 0.07 10.30
CA ASN A 87 17.71 -0.91 9.38
C ASN A 87 16.34 -0.42 8.90
N GLN A 88 16.23 -0.12 7.60
CA GLN A 88 15.05 0.51 7.02
C GLN A 88 13.81 -0.39 7.10
N ASP A 89 13.95 -1.70 6.99
CA ASP A 89 12.82 -2.61 7.09
C ASP A 89 12.28 -2.67 8.52
N TYR A 90 13.15 -2.66 9.51
CA TYR A 90 12.74 -2.59 10.92
C TYR A 90 12.09 -1.25 11.25
N LEU A 91 12.63 -0.17 10.72
CA LEU A 91 12.05 1.15 10.93
C LEU A 91 10.64 1.26 10.33
N LYS A 92 10.41 0.69 9.12
CA LYS A 92 9.07 0.63 8.53
C LYS A 92 8.09 -0.17 9.41
N VAL A 93 8.51 -1.34 9.91
CA VAL A 93 7.68 -2.15 10.82
C VAL A 93 7.38 -1.39 12.12
N TYR A 94 8.37 -0.74 12.71
CA TYR A 94 8.18 0.10 13.89
C TYR A 94 7.14 1.19 13.63
N ARG A 95 7.29 1.94 12.55
CA ARG A 95 6.36 3.01 12.16
C ARG A 95 4.96 2.47 11.84
N ALA A 96 4.87 1.30 11.20
CA ALA A 96 3.60 0.64 10.92
C ALA A 96 2.84 0.31 12.22
N LYS A 97 3.52 -0.20 13.24
CA LYS A 97 2.92 -0.48 14.56
C LYS A 97 2.36 0.76 15.24
N SER A 98 3.00 1.91 15.07
CA SER A 98 2.51 3.18 15.61
C SER A 98 1.37 3.77 14.76
N TYR A 99 1.37 3.52 13.45
CA TYR A 99 0.45 4.10 12.48
C TYR A 99 -0.90 3.38 12.39
N TYR A 100 -0.88 2.04 12.26
CA TYR A 100 -2.11 1.29 11.98
C TYR A 100 -3.21 1.41 13.02
N PRO A 101 -2.95 1.57 14.33
CA PRO A 101 -4.01 1.80 15.30
C PRO A 101 -4.92 3.01 14.98
N HIS A 102 -4.38 4.01 14.26
CA HIS A 102 -5.16 5.20 13.88
C HIS A 102 -6.13 4.95 12.73
N VAL A 103 -5.89 3.96 11.88
CA VAL A 103 -6.65 3.71 10.63
C VAL A 103 -7.23 2.29 10.55
N ALA A 104 -7.17 1.54 11.65
CA ALA A 104 -7.55 0.13 11.68
C ALA A 104 -8.98 -0.10 11.19
N ASP A 105 -9.94 0.72 11.59
CA ASP A 105 -11.34 0.58 11.22
C ASP A 105 -11.56 0.72 9.71
N THR A 106 -10.89 1.69 9.08
CA THR A 106 -10.96 1.86 7.63
C THR A 106 -10.31 0.68 6.89
N ILE A 107 -9.16 0.18 7.37
CA ILE A 107 -8.53 -1.01 6.78
C ILE A 107 -9.47 -2.23 6.92
N LEU A 108 -10.12 -2.40 8.07
CA LEU A 108 -11.08 -3.48 8.30
C LEU A 108 -12.28 -3.39 7.35
N GLU A 109 -12.84 -2.21 7.16
CA GLU A 109 -13.95 -2.00 6.23
C GLU A 109 -13.57 -2.37 4.80
N LEU A 110 -12.39 -1.96 4.34
CA LEU A 110 -11.88 -2.27 3.01
C LEU A 110 -11.52 -3.76 2.82
N CYS A 111 -11.19 -4.46 3.89
CA CYS A 111 -10.88 -5.90 3.88
C CYS A 111 -12.10 -6.79 4.15
N ARG A 112 -13.26 -6.21 4.47
CA ARG A 112 -14.47 -6.95 4.82
C ARG A 112 -14.92 -7.85 3.67
N ASP A 113 -15.22 -9.10 3.98
CA ASP A 113 -15.69 -10.12 3.06
C ASP A 113 -14.80 -10.35 1.83
N ARG A 114 -13.49 -10.05 1.97
CA ARG A 114 -12.49 -10.20 0.91
C ARG A 114 -11.30 -11.03 1.36
N TRP A 115 -10.68 -11.69 0.41
CA TRP A 115 -9.32 -12.17 0.62
C TRP A 115 -8.35 -10.99 0.59
N VAL A 116 -7.25 -11.14 1.33
CA VAL A 116 -6.25 -10.09 1.49
C VAL A 116 -4.86 -10.67 1.25
N SER A 117 -4.10 -10.02 0.40
CA SER A 117 -2.65 -10.26 0.31
C SER A 117 -1.92 -9.35 1.28
N VAL A 118 -0.88 -9.85 1.91
CA VAL A 118 -0.07 -9.07 2.87
C VAL A 118 1.40 -9.14 2.51
N PHE A 119 2.07 -7.99 2.34
CA PHE A 119 3.53 -7.97 2.27
C PHE A 119 4.13 -7.97 3.67
N ARG A 120 5.02 -8.95 3.88
CA ARG A 120 5.84 -9.07 5.08
C ARG A 120 7.27 -8.64 4.76
N LEU A 121 7.89 -7.91 5.70
CA LEU A 121 9.27 -7.51 5.60
C LEU A 121 10.18 -8.41 6.43
N PHE A 122 11.18 -8.94 5.78
CA PHE A 122 12.32 -9.59 6.42
C PHE A 122 13.56 -8.84 6.00
N THR A 123 14.62 -8.89 6.80
CA THR A 123 15.86 -8.18 6.49
C THR A 123 16.32 -8.43 5.04
N GLY A 124 16.21 -7.39 4.22
CA GLY A 124 16.57 -7.41 2.81
C GLY A 124 15.62 -8.17 1.87
N LYS A 125 14.49 -8.69 2.36
CA LYS A 125 13.50 -9.40 1.54
C LYS A 125 12.08 -8.99 1.90
N ALA A 126 11.23 -8.86 0.89
CA ALA A 126 9.80 -8.70 1.04
C ALA A 126 9.09 -9.93 0.49
N TRP A 127 8.10 -10.43 1.22
CA TRP A 127 7.34 -11.61 0.85
C TRP A 127 5.85 -11.24 0.75
N LEU A 128 5.26 -11.46 -0.43
CA LEU A 128 3.80 -11.35 -0.61
C LEU A 128 3.14 -12.67 -0.19
N GLN A 129 2.39 -12.61 0.88
CA GLN A 129 1.65 -13.76 1.40
C GLN A 129 0.16 -13.62 1.09
N ARG A 130 -0.41 -14.63 0.44
CA ARG A 130 -1.84 -14.72 0.08
C ARG A 130 -2.60 -15.75 0.89
N LYS A 131 -1.88 -16.73 1.43
CA LYS A 131 -2.46 -17.87 2.16
C LYS A 131 -1.71 -18.14 3.45
N LEU A 132 -2.44 -18.69 4.43
CA LEU A 132 -1.92 -19.35 5.62
C LEU A 132 -2.26 -20.83 5.50
N GLY A 133 -1.27 -21.66 5.15
CA GLY A 133 -1.51 -23.05 4.72
C GLY A 133 -2.40 -23.05 3.46
N PRO A 134 -3.47 -23.85 3.42
CA PRO A 134 -4.38 -23.92 2.27
C PRO A 134 -5.39 -22.76 2.19
N LYS A 135 -5.58 -21.98 3.26
CA LYS A 135 -6.63 -20.96 3.37
C LYS A 135 -6.12 -19.59 2.96
N TYR A 136 -6.91 -18.86 2.17
CA TYR A 136 -6.67 -17.45 1.88
C TYR A 136 -6.76 -16.60 3.15
N ILE A 137 -5.95 -15.55 3.21
CA ILE A 137 -5.92 -14.61 4.33
C ILE A 137 -7.19 -13.78 4.33
N MET A 138 -7.77 -13.59 5.51
CA MET A 138 -8.84 -12.65 5.80
C MET A 138 -8.44 -11.78 6.99
N ILE A 139 -8.84 -10.52 6.97
CA ILE A 139 -8.68 -9.58 8.08
C ILE A 139 -10.08 -9.27 8.61
N LYS A 140 -10.39 -9.75 9.81
CA LYS A 140 -11.73 -9.68 10.39
C LYS A 140 -11.82 -8.75 11.61
N SER A 141 -10.68 -8.40 12.19
CA SER A 141 -10.59 -7.60 13.41
C SER A 141 -9.29 -6.80 13.46
N SER A 142 -9.25 -5.77 14.30
CA SER A 142 -8.01 -5.05 14.62
C SER A 142 -6.92 -5.97 15.16
N ALA A 143 -7.31 -7.00 15.92
CA ALA A 143 -6.38 -8.01 16.41
C ALA A 143 -5.71 -8.81 15.28
N ASP A 144 -6.36 -8.98 14.13
CA ASP A 144 -5.73 -9.61 12.97
C ASP A 144 -4.69 -8.68 12.33
N ILE A 145 -4.96 -7.39 12.26
CA ILE A 145 -3.96 -6.39 11.84
C ILE A 145 -2.74 -6.44 12.77
N GLU A 146 -2.95 -6.42 14.09
CA GLU A 146 -1.87 -6.51 15.07
C GLU A 146 -1.04 -7.80 14.92
N LYS A 147 -1.69 -8.95 14.74
CA LYS A 147 -1.00 -10.23 14.49
C LYS A 147 -0.11 -10.14 13.24
N TRP A 148 -0.59 -9.52 12.17
CA TRP A 148 0.22 -9.31 10.97
C TRP A 148 1.40 -8.38 11.23
N LEU A 149 1.20 -7.27 11.93
CA LEU A 149 2.28 -6.36 12.34
C LEU A 149 3.34 -7.07 13.20
N ASP A 150 2.93 -8.00 14.06
CA ASP A 150 3.86 -8.78 14.89
C ASP A 150 4.75 -9.74 14.09
N VAL A 151 4.28 -10.18 12.93
CA VAL A 151 5.07 -10.96 11.98
C VAL A 151 5.58 -10.14 10.80
N HIS A 152 5.67 -8.81 10.99
CA HIS A 152 6.19 -7.83 10.04
C HIS A 152 5.37 -7.67 8.75
N GLY A 153 4.09 -8.00 8.77
CA GLY A 153 3.14 -7.70 7.69
C GLY A 153 2.68 -6.24 7.81
N ILE A 154 3.01 -5.42 6.82
CA ILE A 154 2.74 -3.98 6.89
C ILE A 154 1.95 -3.42 5.70
N ASP A 155 1.70 -4.22 4.68
CA ASP A 155 1.05 -3.75 3.46
C ASP A 155 -0.14 -4.66 3.16
N PHE A 156 -1.35 -4.12 3.34
CA PHE A 156 -2.62 -4.84 3.20
C PHE A 156 -3.22 -4.56 1.81
N ILE A 157 -3.47 -5.63 1.06
CA ILE A 157 -3.84 -5.59 -0.35
C ILE A 157 -5.09 -6.46 -0.54
N PRO A 158 -6.31 -5.91 -0.28
CA PRO A 158 -7.56 -6.65 -0.49
C PRO A 158 -7.81 -6.93 -1.97
N TYR A 159 -8.59 -7.98 -2.23
CA TYR A 159 -9.06 -8.31 -3.56
C TYR A 159 -10.15 -7.32 -3.99
N ILE A 160 -10.22 -7.05 -5.30
CA ILE A 160 -11.17 -6.07 -5.88
C ILE A 160 -12.63 -6.56 -5.91
N HIS A 161 -12.88 -7.78 -5.45
CA HIS A 161 -14.21 -8.41 -5.41
C HIS A 161 -14.44 -9.10 -4.06
N GLU A 162 -15.66 -9.22 -3.65
CA GLU A 162 -16.06 -9.97 -2.46
C GLU A 162 -15.90 -11.48 -2.67
N ILE A 163 -15.73 -12.23 -1.60
CA ILE A 163 -15.61 -13.70 -1.65
C ILE A 163 -16.90 -14.29 -2.22
N GLY A 164 -16.74 -15.13 -3.25
CA GLY A 164 -17.88 -15.75 -3.96
C GLY A 164 -18.48 -14.87 -5.05
N SER A 165 -18.05 -13.62 -5.23
CA SER A 165 -18.52 -12.76 -6.31
C SER A 165 -17.87 -13.13 -7.65
N ASP A 166 -18.66 -13.13 -8.71
CA ASP A 166 -18.23 -13.32 -10.10
C ASP A 166 -17.89 -12.00 -10.82
N ARG A 167 -17.90 -10.89 -10.09
CA ARG A 167 -17.69 -9.52 -10.60
C ARG A 167 -16.86 -8.67 -9.65
N PRO A 168 -16.14 -7.65 -10.15
CA PRO A 168 -15.48 -6.67 -9.30
C PRO A 168 -16.51 -5.74 -8.65
N ASP A 169 -16.31 -5.38 -7.38
CA ASP A 169 -17.11 -4.32 -6.73
C ASP A 169 -16.49 -2.95 -6.93
N TRP A 170 -15.19 -2.92 -7.17
CA TRP A 170 -14.44 -1.69 -7.38
C TRP A 170 -13.93 -1.61 -8.81
N LEU A 171 -14.25 -0.50 -9.47
CA LEU A 171 -13.47 -0.07 -10.62
C LEU A 171 -12.19 0.58 -10.08
N VAL A 172 -11.05 0.08 -10.51
CA VAL A 172 -9.76 0.68 -10.17
C VAL A 172 -9.00 0.99 -11.47
N VAL A 173 -8.64 2.25 -11.64
CA VAL A 173 -7.73 2.70 -12.68
C VAL A 173 -6.37 2.93 -12.04
N ASP A 174 -5.41 2.09 -12.35
CA ASP A 174 -4.03 2.19 -11.82
C ASP A 174 -3.15 2.95 -12.82
N PHE A 175 -2.56 4.06 -12.36
CA PHE A 175 -1.68 4.91 -13.18
C PHE A 175 -0.23 4.58 -12.84
N ASP A 176 0.37 3.69 -13.62
CA ASP A 176 1.77 3.32 -13.46
C ASP A 176 2.66 4.23 -14.32
N ALA A 177 3.43 5.04 -13.65
CA ALA A 177 4.43 5.91 -14.27
C ALA A 177 5.78 5.18 -14.34
N GLY A 178 6.37 5.08 -15.52
CA GLY A 178 7.75 4.66 -15.67
C GLY A 178 8.71 5.52 -14.83
N LYS A 179 9.93 5.04 -14.60
CA LYS A 179 10.95 5.78 -13.84
C LYS A 179 11.24 7.17 -14.44
N ASP A 180 11.10 7.27 -15.76
CA ASP A 180 11.42 8.48 -16.54
C ASP A 180 10.23 9.41 -16.74
N VAL A 181 9.08 9.11 -16.11
CA VAL A 181 7.89 9.95 -16.21
C VAL A 181 7.79 10.86 -14.99
N PRO A 182 7.87 12.18 -15.17
CA PRO A 182 7.70 13.12 -14.07
C PRO A 182 6.33 12.97 -13.39
N MET A 183 6.27 13.13 -12.07
CA MET A 183 5.04 13.00 -11.31
C MET A 183 3.95 13.99 -11.78
N ASP A 184 4.32 15.20 -12.15
CA ASP A 184 3.38 16.21 -12.64
C ASP A 184 2.70 15.79 -13.96
N LYS A 185 3.41 15.05 -14.82
CA LYS A 185 2.81 14.44 -16.00
C LYS A 185 1.76 13.42 -15.61
N THR A 186 2.06 12.57 -14.63
CA THR A 186 1.10 11.57 -14.10
C THR A 186 -0.10 12.25 -13.47
N LYS A 187 0.09 13.31 -12.67
CA LYS A 187 -1.00 14.10 -12.06
C LYS A 187 -1.95 14.68 -13.12
N ARG A 188 -1.40 15.19 -14.25
CA ARG A 188 -2.23 15.68 -15.37
C ARG A 188 -3.10 14.59 -15.94
N VAL A 189 -2.54 13.39 -16.20
CA VAL A 189 -3.29 12.22 -16.71
C VAL A 189 -4.39 11.80 -15.73
N VAL A 190 -4.05 11.72 -14.43
CA VAL A 190 -5.04 11.38 -13.37
C VAL A 190 -6.18 12.40 -13.35
N ARG A 191 -5.89 13.68 -13.46
CA ARG A 191 -6.91 14.73 -13.47
C ARG A 191 -7.84 14.62 -14.67
N GLU A 192 -7.31 14.34 -15.87
CA GLU A 192 -8.14 14.14 -17.05
C GLU A 192 -9.01 12.89 -16.93
N ALA A 193 -8.45 11.76 -16.46
CA ALA A 193 -9.21 10.54 -16.22
C ALA A 193 -10.31 10.73 -15.16
N TYR A 194 -10.02 11.48 -14.09
CA TYR A 194 -11.03 11.88 -13.10
C TYR A 194 -12.15 12.68 -13.75
N GLY A 195 -11.81 13.65 -14.61
CA GLY A 195 -12.78 14.46 -15.35
C GLY A 195 -13.65 13.63 -16.28
N VAL A 196 -13.08 12.62 -16.96
CA VAL A 196 -13.84 11.67 -17.80
C VAL A 196 -14.89 10.94 -16.97
N LEU A 197 -14.49 10.35 -15.82
CA LEU A 197 -15.46 9.66 -14.95
C LEU A 197 -16.55 10.60 -14.43
N ARG A 198 -16.18 11.83 -14.03
CA ARG A 198 -17.12 12.84 -13.56
C ARG A 198 -18.14 13.26 -14.63
N SER A 199 -17.74 13.31 -15.90
CA SER A 199 -18.66 13.66 -17.01
C SER A 199 -19.74 12.60 -17.28
N TYR A 200 -19.55 11.40 -16.76
CA TYR A 200 -20.56 10.32 -16.78
C TYR A 200 -21.27 10.13 -15.41
N GLY A 201 -21.28 11.16 -14.55
CA GLY A 201 -21.97 11.10 -13.26
C GLY A 201 -21.32 10.22 -12.21
N VAL A 202 -20.12 9.67 -12.46
CA VAL A 202 -19.41 8.82 -11.50
C VAL A 202 -18.80 9.67 -10.40
N GLY A 203 -18.84 9.18 -9.15
CA GLY A 203 -18.21 9.79 -7.97
C GLY A 203 -16.87 9.13 -7.61
N PRO A 204 -15.78 9.34 -8.41
CA PRO A 204 -14.53 8.66 -8.16
C PRO A 204 -13.75 9.27 -7.00
N LYS A 205 -12.90 8.46 -6.37
CA LYS A 205 -11.91 8.87 -5.37
C LYS A 205 -10.50 8.67 -5.92
N ILE A 206 -9.60 9.56 -5.54
CA ILE A 206 -8.19 9.51 -5.91
C ILE A 206 -7.36 9.13 -4.70
N LYS A 207 -6.32 8.34 -4.92
CA LYS A 207 -5.27 8.14 -3.92
C LYS A 207 -3.89 8.03 -4.55
N PHE A 208 -2.87 8.40 -3.80
CA PHE A 208 -1.48 8.04 -4.07
C PHE A 208 -1.27 6.55 -3.81
N SER A 209 -0.48 5.87 -4.63
CA SER A 209 -0.26 4.42 -4.50
C SER A 209 0.68 4.01 -3.35
N GLY A 210 1.34 5.00 -2.71
CA GLY A 210 2.39 4.79 -1.72
C GLY A 210 3.80 4.71 -2.33
N SER A 211 3.95 4.82 -3.67
CA SER A 211 5.26 4.76 -4.33
C SER A 211 5.45 5.88 -5.37
N ARG A 212 4.98 5.70 -6.60
CA ARG A 212 5.19 6.67 -7.71
C ARG A 212 3.92 7.01 -8.45
N GLY A 213 2.92 6.13 -8.40
CA GLY A 213 1.69 6.24 -9.16
C GLY A 213 0.53 6.77 -8.33
N PHE A 214 -0.60 6.85 -8.98
CA PHE A 214 -1.88 7.19 -8.39
C PHE A 214 -2.90 6.14 -8.79
N GLN A 215 -4.03 6.13 -8.11
CA GLN A 215 -5.16 5.28 -8.46
C GLN A 215 -6.45 6.09 -8.36
N ILE A 216 -7.36 5.82 -9.28
CA ILE A 216 -8.75 6.28 -9.20
C ILE A 216 -9.61 5.06 -8.92
N TRP A 217 -10.48 5.17 -7.92
CA TRP A 217 -11.42 4.13 -7.54
C TRP A 217 -12.84 4.64 -7.67
N ALA A 218 -13.74 3.77 -8.13
CA ALA A 218 -15.17 4.02 -8.13
C ALA A 218 -15.91 2.75 -7.74
N ARG A 219 -17.12 2.92 -7.21
CA ARG A 219 -18.05 1.83 -6.90
C ARG A 219 -19.36 2.08 -7.62
N PHE A 220 -19.86 1.05 -8.29
CA PHE A 220 -21.16 1.14 -8.95
C PHE A 220 -22.22 0.39 -8.16
N LYS A 221 -23.50 0.81 -8.33
CA LYS A 221 -24.63 -0.04 -7.98
C LYS A 221 -24.52 -1.34 -8.75
N GLN A 222 -25.18 -2.37 -8.25
CA GLN A 222 -25.16 -3.65 -8.93
C GLN A 222 -25.85 -3.54 -10.29
N HIS A 223 -25.14 -3.90 -11.34
CA HIS A 223 -25.63 -3.96 -12.71
C HIS A 223 -25.31 -5.31 -13.33
N ASP A 224 -26.15 -5.74 -14.23
CA ASP A 224 -25.82 -6.88 -15.09
C ASP A 224 -24.89 -6.45 -16.21
N LEU A 225 -24.18 -7.42 -16.79
CA LEU A 225 -23.38 -7.20 -17.99
C LEU A 225 -24.29 -6.67 -19.09
N PRO A 226 -23.98 -5.54 -19.74
CA PRO A 226 -24.81 -5.03 -20.83
C PRO A 226 -25.03 -6.09 -21.91
N LYS A 227 -26.28 -6.35 -22.29
CA LYS A 227 -26.64 -7.43 -23.23
C LYS A 227 -25.86 -7.37 -24.52
N ASP A 228 -25.66 -6.16 -25.02
CA ASP A 228 -24.99 -5.87 -26.28
C ASP A 228 -23.48 -5.72 -26.16
N TYR A 229 -22.90 -5.91 -24.97
CA TYR A 229 -21.48 -5.81 -24.78
C TYR A 229 -20.74 -6.89 -25.55
N GLN A 230 -19.74 -6.48 -26.31
CA GLN A 230 -18.73 -7.32 -26.93
C GLN A 230 -17.35 -6.81 -26.50
N PRO A 231 -16.47 -7.65 -25.97
CA PRO A 231 -15.13 -7.22 -25.58
C PRO A 231 -14.39 -6.56 -26.72
N LYS A 232 -13.75 -5.40 -26.48
CA LYS A 232 -12.93 -4.72 -27.48
C LYS A 232 -11.85 -5.66 -27.98
N LYS A 233 -11.76 -5.87 -29.32
CA LYS A 233 -10.70 -6.69 -29.90
C LYS A 233 -9.33 -6.06 -29.64
N LEU A 234 -8.41 -6.81 -29.12
CA LEU A 234 -7.02 -6.41 -28.93
C LEU A 234 -6.10 -7.26 -29.79
N ARG A 235 -4.89 -6.70 -30.03
CA ARG A 235 -3.83 -7.41 -30.77
C ARG A 235 -3.33 -8.68 -30.07
N ALA A 236 -3.56 -8.85 -28.78
CA ALA A 236 -3.14 -10.01 -28.00
C ALA A 236 -4.21 -10.47 -27.00
N GLY A 237 -4.55 -11.76 -27.01
CA GLY A 237 -5.32 -12.48 -26.00
C GLY A 237 -6.82 -12.53 -26.24
N LYS A 238 -7.43 -13.67 -25.86
CA LYS A 238 -8.89 -13.81 -25.72
C LYS A 238 -9.35 -13.05 -24.48
N ARG A 239 -10.42 -12.28 -24.62
CA ARG A 239 -11.08 -11.65 -23.48
C ARG A 239 -12.36 -12.36 -23.16
N GLU A 240 -12.62 -12.45 -21.88
CA GLU A 240 -13.84 -13.04 -21.38
C GLU A 240 -14.98 -12.01 -21.46
N LYS A 241 -16.12 -12.46 -21.97
CA LYS A 241 -17.37 -11.71 -21.96
C LYS A 241 -18.02 -11.83 -20.58
N ASN A 242 -17.41 -11.15 -19.59
CA ASN A 242 -17.89 -11.10 -18.20
C ASN A 242 -17.66 -9.71 -17.62
N MET A 243 -18.06 -9.49 -16.37
CA MET A 243 -17.92 -8.19 -15.72
C MET A 243 -16.47 -7.76 -15.49
N PHE A 244 -15.52 -8.68 -15.28
CA PHE A 244 -14.10 -8.33 -15.20
C PHE A 244 -13.58 -7.80 -16.56
N GLY A 245 -13.95 -8.45 -17.65
CA GLY A 245 -13.64 -8.00 -19.01
C GLY A 245 -14.24 -6.61 -19.28
N PHE A 246 -15.48 -6.41 -18.90
CA PHE A 246 -16.17 -5.13 -19.06
C PHE A 246 -15.51 -4.00 -18.28
N TYR A 247 -15.19 -4.21 -17.02
CA TYR A 247 -14.46 -3.22 -16.20
C TYR A 247 -13.06 -2.92 -16.76
N SER A 248 -12.38 -3.92 -17.31
CA SER A 248 -11.11 -3.70 -18.00
C SER A 248 -11.30 -2.83 -19.24
N ASP A 249 -12.42 -2.96 -19.96
CA ASP A 249 -12.74 -2.11 -21.11
C ASP A 249 -13.17 -0.69 -20.70
N ILE A 250 -13.77 -0.50 -19.50
CA ILE A 250 -13.96 0.84 -18.93
C ILE A 250 -12.61 1.56 -18.77
N VAL A 251 -11.58 0.89 -18.21
CA VAL A 251 -10.25 1.50 -18.04
C VAL A 251 -9.66 1.93 -19.38
N ARG A 252 -9.82 1.12 -20.42
CA ARG A 252 -9.32 1.44 -21.77
C ARG A 252 -10.12 2.55 -22.45
N PHE A 253 -11.42 2.56 -22.24
CA PHE A 253 -12.26 3.66 -22.69
C PHE A 253 -11.80 4.98 -22.05
N ILE A 254 -11.55 4.99 -20.74
CA ILE A 254 -10.99 6.16 -20.03
C ILE A 254 -9.66 6.56 -20.66
N GLU A 255 -8.76 5.59 -20.90
CA GLU A 255 -7.49 5.86 -21.57
C GLU A 255 -7.66 6.49 -22.93
N SER A 256 -8.57 5.96 -23.78
CA SER A 256 -8.84 6.53 -25.12
C SER A 256 -9.31 7.99 -25.04
N ARG A 257 -10.19 8.32 -24.05
CA ARG A 257 -10.67 9.70 -23.85
C ARG A 257 -9.59 10.64 -23.33
N VAL A 258 -8.70 10.12 -22.48
CA VAL A 258 -7.53 10.89 -22.01
C VAL A 258 -6.54 11.11 -23.17
N ALA A 259 -6.30 10.09 -24.01
CA ALA A 259 -5.42 10.18 -25.16
C ALA A 259 -5.88 11.21 -26.22
N GLU A 260 -7.20 11.40 -26.38
CA GLU A 260 -7.76 12.46 -27.22
C GLU A 260 -7.34 13.87 -26.74
N LYS A 261 -7.30 14.08 -25.41
CA LYS A 261 -6.92 15.38 -24.81
C LYS A 261 -5.40 15.52 -24.60
N LEU A 262 -4.69 14.43 -24.42
CA LEU A 262 -3.28 14.36 -24.14
C LEU A 262 -2.59 13.37 -25.09
N PRO A 263 -2.46 13.69 -26.40
CA PRO A 263 -1.91 12.78 -27.38
C PRO A 263 -0.48 12.33 -27.05
N GLY A 264 -0.22 11.03 -27.16
CA GLY A 264 1.11 10.45 -26.93
C GLY A 264 1.58 10.37 -25.48
N VAL A 265 0.74 10.77 -24.52
CA VAL A 265 1.09 10.82 -23.08
C VAL A 265 0.73 9.54 -22.36
N THR A 266 -0.28 8.80 -22.82
CA THR A 266 -0.83 7.62 -22.17
C THR A 266 -0.68 6.35 -23.01
N THR A 267 -0.85 5.20 -22.39
CA THR A 267 -0.99 3.90 -23.02
C THR A 267 -1.79 2.95 -22.12
N SER A 268 -2.55 2.04 -22.71
CA SER A 268 -3.16 0.89 -22.03
C SER A 268 -2.48 -0.44 -22.40
N GLU A 269 -1.43 -0.41 -23.21
CA GLU A 269 -0.71 -1.62 -23.63
C GLU A 269 0.31 -2.05 -22.57
N THR A 270 0.05 -3.19 -21.93
CA THR A 270 0.91 -3.77 -20.88
C THR A 270 2.08 -4.57 -21.42
N ALA A 271 2.01 -5.00 -22.69
CA ALA A 271 2.86 -6.08 -23.22
C ALA A 271 4.30 -5.71 -23.57
N LYS A 272 4.64 -4.45 -23.83
CA LYS A 272 5.99 -4.07 -24.24
C LYS A 272 6.56 -2.91 -23.45
N LYS A 273 7.76 -3.12 -22.89
CA LYS A 273 8.48 -2.12 -22.09
C LYS A 273 8.77 -0.85 -22.90
N GLU A 274 9.06 -1.00 -24.20
CA GLU A 274 9.33 0.10 -25.14
C GLU A 274 8.08 0.95 -25.41
N ALA A 275 6.88 0.34 -25.45
CA ALA A 275 5.61 1.05 -25.66
C ALA A 275 5.25 1.99 -24.47
N ARG A 276 5.91 1.79 -23.31
CA ARG A 276 5.68 2.57 -22.07
C ARG A 276 6.66 3.71 -21.88
N GLN A 277 7.72 3.79 -22.70
CA GLN A 277 8.78 4.79 -22.51
C GLN A 277 8.20 6.20 -22.58
N GLY A 278 8.39 6.96 -21.50
CA GLY A 278 7.89 8.33 -21.38
C GLY A 278 6.36 8.47 -21.25
N LYS A 279 5.60 7.36 -21.16
CA LYS A 279 4.13 7.37 -21.06
C LYS A 279 3.64 6.92 -19.69
N VAL A 280 2.45 7.36 -19.34
CA VAL A 280 1.69 6.87 -18.19
C VAL A 280 0.82 5.70 -18.65
N LEU A 281 1.00 4.53 -18.04
CA LEU A 281 0.17 3.36 -18.27
C LEU A 281 -1.10 3.45 -17.43
N LEU A 282 -2.26 3.33 -18.05
CA LEU A 282 -3.51 3.02 -17.36
C LEU A 282 -3.66 1.50 -17.35
N ASP A 283 -3.30 0.89 -16.22
CA ASP A 283 -3.19 -0.56 -16.09
C ASP A 283 -4.52 -1.19 -15.68
N ALA A 284 -5.08 -2.01 -16.57
CA ALA A 284 -6.27 -2.80 -16.29
C ALA A 284 -5.95 -4.24 -15.84
N SER A 285 -4.68 -4.61 -15.71
CA SER A 285 -4.27 -6.00 -15.44
C SER A 285 -4.68 -6.53 -14.07
N ILE A 286 -4.98 -5.62 -13.15
CA ILE A 286 -5.53 -5.95 -11.82
C ILE A 286 -7.01 -6.34 -11.87
N ILE A 287 -7.74 -5.97 -12.93
CA ILE A 287 -9.17 -6.25 -13.07
C ILE A 287 -9.35 -7.66 -13.65
N LYS A 288 -9.30 -8.63 -12.77
CA LYS A 288 -9.45 -10.06 -13.06
C LYS A 288 -9.91 -10.81 -11.82
N PRO A 289 -10.44 -12.01 -11.96
CA PRO A 289 -10.60 -12.91 -10.80
C PRO A 289 -9.29 -13.00 -10.03
N MET A 290 -9.33 -12.91 -8.72
CA MET A 290 -8.15 -12.90 -7.85
C MET A 290 -7.23 -11.68 -8.00
N GLY A 291 -7.69 -10.60 -8.63
CA GLY A 291 -6.99 -9.33 -8.65
C GLY A 291 -7.00 -8.66 -7.28
N ASP A 292 -5.84 -8.20 -6.85
CA ASP A 292 -5.66 -7.55 -5.54
C ASP A 292 -5.00 -6.18 -5.71
N ILE A 293 -5.37 -5.24 -4.88
CA ILE A 293 -4.89 -3.85 -4.95
C ILE A 293 -4.68 -3.28 -3.54
N ARG A 294 -3.60 -2.50 -3.35
CA ARG A 294 -3.30 -1.90 -2.04
C ARG A 294 -4.44 -1.05 -1.53
N ALA A 295 -4.88 -1.34 -0.30
CA ALA A 295 -5.92 -0.56 0.35
C ALA A 295 -5.51 0.91 0.49
N PRO A 296 -6.44 1.86 0.36
CA PRO A 296 -6.28 3.19 0.93
C PRO A 296 -5.81 3.10 2.39
N TYR A 297 -4.94 4.00 2.79
CA TYR A 297 -4.28 4.02 4.10
C TYR A 297 -3.33 2.85 4.40
N SER A 298 -3.15 1.88 3.51
CA SER A 298 -2.13 0.84 3.69
C SER A 298 -0.72 1.38 3.43
N MET A 299 0.26 0.93 4.21
CA MET A 299 1.66 1.32 4.06
C MET A 299 2.32 0.52 2.93
N HIS A 300 2.96 1.21 2.00
CA HIS A 300 3.70 0.55 0.92
C HIS A 300 5.01 -0.06 1.44
N TYR A 301 5.19 -1.37 1.26
CA TYR A 301 6.30 -2.12 1.84
C TYR A 301 7.71 -1.65 1.46
N ARG A 302 7.90 -1.10 0.23
CA ARG A 302 9.22 -0.60 -0.20
C ARG A 302 9.55 0.76 0.36
N THR A 303 8.60 1.69 0.25
CA THR A 303 8.83 3.11 0.56
C THR A 303 8.56 3.45 2.02
N GLY A 304 7.69 2.69 2.70
CA GLY A 304 7.14 3.05 4.01
C GLY A 304 6.14 4.22 3.96
N LEU A 305 5.82 4.71 2.75
CA LEU A 305 4.79 5.74 2.57
C LEU A 305 3.40 5.13 2.56
N ILE A 306 2.43 5.93 2.92
CA ILE A 306 1.02 5.51 2.95
C ILE A 306 0.37 5.64 1.57
N SER A 307 -0.47 4.68 1.23
CA SER A 307 -1.41 4.77 0.11
C SER A 307 -2.48 5.81 0.45
N MET A 308 -2.14 7.09 0.26
CA MET A 308 -2.84 8.23 0.84
C MET A 308 -4.00 8.69 -0.03
N PRO A 309 -5.25 8.78 0.50
CA PRO A 309 -6.36 9.46 -0.16
C PRO A 309 -6.05 10.92 -0.46
N LEU A 310 -6.57 11.39 -1.60
CA LEU A 310 -6.39 12.76 -2.07
C LEU A 310 -7.70 13.33 -2.59
N ASP A 311 -8.02 14.56 -2.24
CA ASP A 311 -8.98 15.34 -2.99
C ASP A 311 -8.39 15.73 -4.36
N TRP A 312 -9.22 15.78 -5.41
CA TRP A 312 -8.76 16.15 -6.74
C TRP A 312 -8.15 17.57 -6.80
N LYS A 313 -8.57 18.46 -5.89
CA LYS A 313 -8.02 19.81 -5.75
C LYS A 313 -6.62 19.83 -5.13
N GLU A 314 -6.31 18.82 -4.30
CA GLU A 314 -5.01 18.67 -3.66
C GLU A 314 -3.97 18.01 -4.60
N LEU A 315 -4.43 17.31 -5.63
CA LEU A 315 -3.57 16.54 -6.54
C LEU A 315 -2.43 17.36 -7.18
N PRO A 316 -2.63 18.61 -7.67
CA PRO A 316 -1.53 19.39 -8.23
C PRO A 316 -0.40 19.68 -7.25
N GLY A 317 -0.75 20.00 -6.00
CA GLY A 317 0.22 20.33 -4.93
C GLY A 317 0.80 19.11 -4.20
N PHE A 318 0.34 17.90 -4.49
CA PHE A 318 0.77 16.71 -3.80
C PHE A 318 2.27 16.44 -4.02
N LYS A 319 2.94 16.05 -2.92
CA LYS A 319 4.32 15.55 -2.91
C LYS A 319 4.37 14.25 -2.10
N PRO A 320 5.22 13.26 -2.48
CA PRO A 320 5.30 11.97 -1.79
C PRO A 320 5.53 12.06 -0.28
N GLU A 321 6.27 13.08 0.17
CA GLU A 321 6.57 13.31 1.58
C GLU A 321 5.29 13.57 2.41
N MET A 322 4.21 14.05 1.78
CA MET A 322 2.91 14.25 2.43
C MET A 322 2.26 12.90 2.82
N ALA A 323 2.69 11.81 2.20
CA ALA A 323 2.24 10.45 2.51
C ALA A 323 3.07 9.77 3.61
N ASP A 324 3.85 10.54 4.37
CA ASP A 324 4.53 10.05 5.57
C ASP A 324 3.52 9.56 6.60
N PRO A 325 3.71 8.38 7.23
CA PRO A 325 2.76 7.80 8.19
C PRO A 325 2.33 8.74 9.31
N ASP A 326 3.27 9.53 9.88
CA ASP A 326 2.96 10.44 10.98
C ASP A 326 2.07 11.60 10.51
N LEU A 327 2.30 12.09 9.27
CA LEU A 327 1.47 13.15 8.69
C LEU A 327 0.08 12.65 8.32
N VAL A 328 0.01 11.43 7.76
CA VAL A 328 -1.28 10.82 7.40
C VAL A 328 -2.10 10.47 8.65
N ALA A 329 -1.49 9.96 9.73
CA ALA A 329 -2.17 9.72 11.00
C ALA A 329 -2.79 11.01 11.57
N LYS A 330 -2.02 12.12 11.57
CA LYS A 330 -2.53 13.44 12.00
C LYS A 330 -3.67 13.94 11.11
N ARG A 331 -3.56 13.75 9.79
CA ARG A 331 -4.61 14.11 8.84
C ARG A 331 -5.87 13.29 9.09
N TYR A 332 -5.73 11.98 9.27
CA TYR A 332 -6.84 11.07 9.56
C TYR A 332 -7.54 11.42 10.88
N ALA A 333 -6.80 11.70 11.94
CA ALA A 333 -7.36 12.14 13.21
C ALA A 333 -8.17 13.44 13.10
N LYS A 334 -7.81 14.33 12.15
CA LYS A 334 -8.52 15.60 11.92
C LYS A 334 -9.73 15.47 10.99
N ARG A 335 -9.65 14.62 9.95
CA ARG A 335 -10.62 14.59 8.84
C ARG A 335 -11.40 13.28 8.76
N GLY A 336 -11.00 12.24 9.51
CA GLY A 336 -11.55 10.90 9.39
C GLY A 336 -11.20 10.21 8.09
N ASP A 337 -12.02 9.23 7.69
CA ASP A 337 -11.86 8.54 6.42
C ASP A 337 -12.32 9.41 5.24
N GLU A 338 -11.35 9.86 4.44
CA GLU A 338 -11.59 10.64 3.22
C GLU A 338 -11.82 9.77 1.97
N PHE A 339 -11.70 8.43 2.10
CA PHE A 339 -11.81 7.49 0.97
C PHE A 339 -13.13 6.72 0.90
N LYS A 340 -14.14 7.12 1.62
CA LYS A 340 -15.44 6.46 1.55
C LYS A 340 -15.99 6.49 0.12
N LEU A 341 -16.15 5.27 -0.47
CA LEU A 341 -16.68 5.10 -1.83
C LEU A 341 -18.20 5.06 -1.77
N GLU A 342 -18.83 6.01 -2.43
CA GLU A 342 -20.27 6.01 -2.65
C GLU A 342 -20.61 5.19 -3.89
N GLN A 343 -21.71 4.46 -3.85
CA GLN A 343 -22.22 3.76 -5.03
C GLN A 343 -22.88 4.77 -5.97
N THR A 344 -22.40 4.77 -7.23
CA THR A 344 -22.96 5.57 -8.32
C THR A 344 -23.71 4.69 -9.32
N ASP A 345 -24.61 5.27 -10.07
CA ASP A 345 -25.38 4.52 -11.06
C ASP A 345 -24.49 3.99 -12.18
N GLY A 346 -23.69 4.72 -12.80
CA GLY A 346 -22.81 4.27 -13.88
C GLY A 346 -23.47 3.95 -15.21
N ALA A 347 -24.79 4.03 -15.36
CA ALA A 347 -25.52 3.61 -16.58
C ALA A 347 -25.02 4.33 -17.83
N GLU A 348 -24.83 5.64 -17.79
CA GLU A 348 -24.33 6.44 -18.91
C GLU A 348 -22.91 6.02 -19.32
N LEU A 349 -22.05 5.76 -18.36
CA LEU A 349 -20.69 5.25 -18.62
C LEU A 349 -20.76 3.87 -19.29
N PHE A 350 -21.60 2.97 -18.81
CA PHE A 350 -21.73 1.61 -19.30
C PHE A 350 -22.26 1.60 -20.74
N GLU A 351 -23.22 2.46 -21.06
CA GLU A 351 -23.72 2.64 -22.43
C GLU A 351 -22.62 3.17 -23.36
N ALA A 352 -21.88 4.19 -22.93
CA ALA A 352 -20.79 4.78 -23.70
C ALA A 352 -19.68 3.76 -23.97
N VAL A 353 -19.27 2.96 -22.97
CA VAL A 353 -18.27 1.90 -23.12
C VAL A 353 -18.76 0.81 -24.07
N THR A 354 -20.04 0.40 -23.95
CA THR A 354 -20.61 -0.62 -24.82
C THR A 354 -20.61 -0.18 -26.29
N LYS A 355 -20.97 1.08 -26.57
CA LYS A 355 -20.90 1.67 -27.92
C LYS A 355 -19.45 1.73 -28.42
N TRP A 356 -18.52 2.20 -27.59
CA TRP A 356 -17.12 2.27 -27.94
C TRP A 356 -16.48 0.91 -28.21
N CYS A 357 -16.91 -0.15 -27.55
CA CYS A 357 -16.42 -1.50 -27.80
C CYS A 357 -16.83 -2.03 -29.19
N LYS A 358 -17.97 -1.54 -29.75
CA LYS A 358 -18.46 -1.92 -31.08
C LYS A 358 -17.77 -1.14 -32.20
N SER A 359 -17.24 0.04 -31.96
CA SER A 359 -16.45 0.86 -32.90
C SER A 359 -15.02 0.35 -33.06
#